data_da4f3d939f77416a28c946aa295704ff
#
_entry.id   da4f3d939f77416a28c946aa295704ff
#
_cell.length_a   1.000
_cell.length_b   1.000
_cell.length_c   1.000
_cell.angle_alpha   90.00
_cell.angle_beta   90.00
_cell.angle_gamma   90.00
#
_symmetry.space_group_name_H-M   'P 1'
#
loop_
_entity.id
_entity.type
_entity.pdbx_description
1 polymer ?
#
loop_
_entity_poly.entity_id
_entity_poly.type
_entity_poly.pdbx_seq_one_letter_code
_entity_poly.pdbx_strand_id
1 'polypeptide(L)'
;MKKQSSGIGAMITAIFMVLILSSLSFAEEIKVGAGAAPTENVFNKIKAPFEKATGINLVLVSNGPDVALKDLDKGLMDAATAGLTFPDWMEMMEKQGYKIPDKNVYKYRVIGKDNIKVIVHKGNAVKNLSKEQLKDIFSGKKTNWKDVGGKDMPIVVVYGNKIPGTNSVFIKQVMGGEPFTKKVQESTNAAEIKKVVAANPGAIGLSPASGVDATVSSPEIPEVGRPITLITKGAPSPKVLKMLDFIRGEGQKYLAK
;
A
#
# COMPACT_ATOMS: atom_id res chain seq x y z
N MET A 1 -20.86 94.01 31.56
CA MET A 1 -19.90 93.35 30.63
C MET A 1 -19.67 91.90 31.09
N LYS A 2 -20.30 90.90 30.48
CA LYS A 2 -20.19 89.48 30.79
C LYS A 2 -19.53 88.78 29.62
N LYS A 3 -18.38 88.17 29.84
CA LYS A 3 -17.71 87.29 28.88
C LYS A 3 -18.31 85.86 29.02
N GLN A 4 -18.85 85.36 27.95
CA GLN A 4 -19.19 83.96 27.81
C GLN A 4 -17.94 83.18 27.42
N SER A 5 -17.65 82.13 28.12
CA SER A 5 -16.63 81.08 27.71
C SER A 5 -17.37 79.86 27.15
N SER A 6 -17.14 79.60 25.89
CA SER A 6 -17.63 78.44 25.21
C SER A 6 -16.70 77.28 25.53
N GLY A 7 -17.25 76.25 26.18
CA GLY A 7 -16.55 74.96 26.36
C GLY A 7 -16.74 74.08 25.15
N ILE A 8 -15.64 73.74 24.51
CA ILE A 8 -15.62 72.76 23.45
C ILE A 8 -15.38 71.40 24.10
N GLY A 9 -16.43 70.61 24.14
CA GLY A 9 -16.33 69.22 24.57
C GLY A 9 -15.69 68.38 23.46
N ALA A 10 -14.50 67.89 23.72
CA ALA A 10 -13.83 66.92 22.84
C ALA A 10 -14.43 65.54 23.04
N MET A 11 -15.18 65.07 22.08
CA MET A 11 -15.74 63.69 22.01
C MET A 11 -14.63 62.74 21.49
N ILE A 12 -13.99 61.99 22.40
CA ILE A 12 -13.00 60.99 22.05
C ILE A 12 -13.76 59.74 21.62
N THR A 13 -13.87 59.53 20.31
CA THR A 13 -14.39 58.32 19.72
C THR A 13 -13.27 57.27 19.74
N ALA A 14 -13.32 56.33 20.69
CA ALA A 14 -12.43 55.16 20.72
C ALA A 14 -12.83 54.17 19.60
N ILE A 15 -12.08 54.17 18.52
CA ILE A 15 -12.20 53.15 17.47
C ILE A 15 -11.54 51.89 17.98
N PHE A 16 -12.37 50.93 18.39
CA PHE A 16 -11.92 49.58 18.66
C PHE A 16 -11.62 48.89 17.32
N MET A 17 -10.37 48.92 16.89
CA MET A 17 -9.87 48.17 15.74
C MET A 17 -9.70 46.73 16.17
N VAL A 18 -10.74 45.89 15.95
CA VAL A 18 -10.65 44.45 16.10
C VAL A 18 -9.76 43.95 14.99
N LEU A 19 -8.49 43.74 15.30
CA LEU A 19 -7.55 42.95 14.46
C LEU A 19 -8.04 41.50 14.43
N ILE A 20 -8.82 41.16 13.43
CA ILE A 20 -9.06 39.79 13.06
C ILE A 20 -7.74 39.24 12.49
N LEU A 21 -6.91 38.71 13.37
CA LEU A 21 -5.79 37.86 12.98
C LEU A 21 -6.42 36.61 12.33
N SER A 22 -6.66 36.71 11.03
CA SER A 22 -6.87 35.54 10.21
C SER A 22 -5.57 34.71 10.28
N SER A 23 -5.48 33.82 11.25
CA SER A 23 -4.46 32.79 11.24
C SER A 23 -4.60 32.07 9.91
N LEU A 24 -3.70 32.33 8.98
CA LEU A 24 -3.48 31.47 7.81
C LEU A 24 -3.10 30.10 8.39
N SER A 25 -4.10 29.30 8.68
CA SER A 25 -3.91 27.89 9.01
C SER A 25 -3.41 27.23 7.74
N PHE A 26 -2.09 27.16 7.58
CA PHE A 26 -1.53 26.23 6.59
C PHE A 26 -2.08 24.85 6.96
N ALA A 27 -2.80 24.24 6.04
CA ALA A 27 -3.28 22.88 6.26
C ALA A 27 -2.09 22.01 6.64
N GLU A 28 -2.18 21.36 7.79
CA GLU A 28 -1.13 20.47 8.26
C GLU A 28 -0.91 19.38 7.21
N GLU A 29 0.35 19.03 6.92
CA GLU A 29 0.68 18.08 5.87
C GLU A 29 1.45 16.90 6.44
N ILE A 30 1.14 15.69 5.95
CA ILE A 30 1.90 14.46 6.20
C ILE A 30 2.52 14.02 4.89
N LYS A 31 3.85 13.93 4.83
CA LYS A 31 4.60 13.36 3.70
C LYS A 31 4.95 11.91 3.95
N VAL A 32 4.46 11.01 3.09
CA VAL A 32 4.70 9.57 3.21
C VAL A 32 5.39 9.05 1.96
N GLY A 33 6.56 8.46 2.13
CA GLY A 33 7.20 7.67 1.09
C GLY A 33 6.45 6.35 0.90
N ALA A 34 5.87 6.12 -0.26
CA ALA A 34 5.01 4.97 -0.51
C ALA A 34 5.24 4.37 -1.90
N GLY A 35 5.62 3.09 -1.95
CA GLY A 35 5.62 2.31 -3.17
C GLY A 35 4.21 1.85 -3.58
N ALA A 36 4.10 1.06 -4.66
CA ALA A 36 2.82 0.64 -5.21
C ALA A 36 1.91 -0.07 -4.18
N ALA A 37 2.43 -1.07 -3.46
CA ALA A 37 1.61 -1.85 -2.54
C ALA A 37 0.98 -1.01 -1.40
N PRO A 38 1.71 -0.15 -0.65
CA PRO A 38 1.11 0.76 0.32
C PRO A 38 0.11 1.73 -0.32
N THR A 39 0.44 2.28 -1.48
CA THR A 39 -0.41 3.23 -2.18
C THR A 39 -1.74 2.60 -2.57
N GLU A 40 -1.73 1.44 -3.22
CA GLU A 40 -2.93 0.78 -3.74
C GLU A 40 -3.79 0.15 -2.64
N ASN A 41 -3.15 -0.53 -1.67
CA ASN A 41 -3.88 -1.30 -0.67
C ASN A 41 -4.30 -0.48 0.56
N VAL A 42 -3.66 0.67 0.82
CA VAL A 42 -3.97 1.52 1.97
C VAL A 42 -4.31 2.95 1.55
N PHE A 43 -3.34 3.68 1.01
CA PHE A 43 -3.47 5.13 0.94
C PHE A 43 -4.49 5.64 -0.07
N ASN A 44 -4.62 5.03 -1.25
CA ASN A 44 -5.66 5.41 -2.22
C ASN A 44 -7.06 5.25 -1.66
N LYS A 45 -7.25 4.30 -0.74
CA LYS A 45 -8.54 4.02 -0.11
C LYS A 45 -8.88 5.00 1.03
N ILE A 46 -7.87 5.47 1.76
CA ILE A 46 -8.07 6.30 2.96
C ILE A 46 -7.79 7.78 2.75
N LYS A 47 -7.04 8.18 1.72
CA LYS A 47 -6.59 9.58 1.55
C LYS A 47 -7.73 10.57 1.64
N ALA A 48 -8.68 10.51 0.73
CA ALA A 48 -9.79 11.48 0.71
C ALA A 48 -10.65 11.46 1.99
N PRO A 49 -11.07 10.29 2.54
CA PRO A 49 -11.79 10.27 3.80
C PRO A 49 -10.97 10.74 5.01
N PHE A 50 -9.66 10.47 5.05
CA PHE A 50 -8.78 10.97 6.10
C PHE A 50 -8.64 12.49 6.06
N GLU A 51 -8.33 13.05 4.89
CA GLU A 51 -8.20 14.49 4.69
C GLU A 51 -9.49 15.23 5.06
N LYS A 52 -10.64 14.68 4.67
CA LYS A 52 -11.97 15.21 5.03
C LYS A 52 -12.23 15.18 6.54
N ALA A 53 -11.83 14.09 7.21
CA ALA A 53 -12.10 13.92 8.64
C ALA A 53 -11.17 14.74 9.53
N THR A 54 -9.96 15.02 9.09
CA THR A 54 -8.90 15.61 9.94
C THR A 54 -8.46 17.01 9.52
N GLY A 55 -8.71 17.42 8.28
CA GLY A 55 -8.16 18.63 7.69
C GLY A 55 -6.66 18.54 7.38
N ILE A 56 -6.03 17.39 7.58
CA ILE A 56 -4.60 17.16 7.33
C ILE A 56 -4.42 16.66 5.90
N ASN A 57 -3.58 17.33 5.11
CA ASN A 57 -3.26 16.92 3.75
C ASN A 57 -2.29 15.74 3.75
N LEU A 58 -2.59 14.67 3.00
CA LEU A 58 -1.75 13.49 2.87
C LEU A 58 -1.03 13.48 1.52
N VAL A 59 0.27 13.75 1.55
CA VAL A 59 1.14 13.78 0.37
C VAL A 59 1.88 12.45 0.25
N LEU A 60 1.59 11.71 -0.83
CA LEU A 60 2.25 10.45 -1.15
C LEU A 60 3.39 10.69 -2.13
N VAL A 61 4.60 10.36 -1.72
CA VAL A 61 5.79 10.42 -2.58
C VAL A 61 6.05 9.01 -3.10
N SER A 62 5.84 8.82 -4.40
CA SER A 62 6.04 7.52 -5.06
C SER A 62 7.52 7.19 -5.16
N ASN A 63 7.99 6.26 -4.32
CA ASN A 63 9.37 5.80 -4.28
C ASN A 63 9.45 4.34 -3.80
N GLY A 64 10.61 3.71 -4.03
CA GLY A 64 10.90 2.39 -3.49
C GLY A 64 11.21 2.42 -1.98
N PRO A 65 11.19 1.25 -1.32
CA PRO A 65 11.44 1.17 0.12
C PRO A 65 12.81 1.71 0.54
N ASP A 66 13.81 1.56 -0.31
CA ASP A 66 15.17 2.06 -0.06
C ASP A 66 15.22 3.59 -0.08
N VAL A 67 14.60 4.22 -1.07
CA VAL A 67 14.53 5.68 -1.18
C VAL A 67 13.64 6.24 -0.06
N ALA A 68 12.50 5.61 0.22
CA ALA A 68 11.59 6.03 1.28
C ALA A 68 12.27 6.10 2.65
N LEU A 69 13.07 5.08 2.99
CA LEU A 69 13.79 5.06 4.27
C LEU A 69 14.92 6.09 4.31
N LYS A 70 15.69 6.25 3.22
CA LYS A 70 16.74 7.27 3.12
C LYS A 70 16.19 8.69 3.25
N ASP A 71 15.02 8.94 2.67
CA ASP A 71 14.37 10.25 2.73
C ASP A 71 13.75 10.51 4.12
N LEU A 72 13.26 9.46 4.78
CA LEU A 72 12.85 9.53 6.19
C LEU A 72 14.04 9.90 7.09
N ASP A 73 15.22 9.29 6.87
CA ASP A 73 16.43 9.58 7.64
C ASP A 73 16.91 11.01 7.47
N LYS A 74 16.73 11.59 6.28
CA LYS A 74 17.05 12.99 6.00
C LYS A 74 15.99 13.99 6.51
N GLY A 75 14.88 13.49 7.08
CA GLY A 75 13.77 14.33 7.53
C GLY A 75 12.92 14.92 6.39
N LEU A 76 13.02 14.37 5.17
CA LEU A 76 12.23 14.79 4.03
C LEU A 76 10.83 14.19 4.03
N MET A 77 10.62 13.10 4.78
CA MET A 77 9.35 12.39 4.98
C MET A 77 9.00 12.33 6.45
N ASP A 78 7.70 12.35 6.76
CA ASP A 78 7.18 12.09 8.11
C ASP A 78 7.11 10.58 8.41
N ALA A 79 6.91 9.79 7.37
CA ALA A 79 6.89 8.33 7.45
C ALA A 79 7.34 7.69 6.12
N ALA A 80 7.88 6.49 6.21
CA ALA A 80 8.18 5.62 5.08
C ALA A 80 7.32 4.36 5.13
N THR A 81 6.89 3.83 3.97
CA THR A 81 6.07 2.62 3.91
C THR A 81 6.53 1.65 2.84
N ALA A 82 6.38 0.36 3.12
CA ALA A 82 6.71 -0.70 2.18
C ALA A 82 5.87 -1.95 2.42
N GLY A 83 5.71 -2.77 1.38
CA GLY A 83 5.18 -4.13 1.48
C GLY A 83 6.27 -5.10 1.95
N LEU A 84 6.81 -4.89 3.14
CA LEU A 84 7.89 -5.68 3.77
C LEU A 84 7.64 -5.77 5.28
N THR A 85 8.14 -6.84 5.92
CA THR A 85 8.30 -6.82 7.37
C THR A 85 9.41 -5.85 7.76
N PHE A 86 9.40 -5.33 8.97
CA PHE A 86 10.50 -4.47 9.45
C PHE A 86 11.87 -5.15 9.38
N PRO A 87 12.03 -6.42 9.82
CA PRO A 87 13.30 -7.13 9.68
C PRO A 87 13.75 -7.28 8.21
N ASP A 88 12.86 -7.71 7.32
CA ASP A 88 13.21 -7.87 5.89
C ASP A 88 13.60 -6.52 5.25
N TRP A 89 12.98 -5.43 5.68
CA TRP A 89 13.31 -4.08 5.19
C TRP A 89 14.71 -3.65 5.65
N MET A 90 15.02 -3.86 6.91
CA MET A 90 16.36 -3.55 7.44
C MET A 90 17.44 -4.40 6.77
N GLU A 91 17.20 -5.71 6.59
CA GLU A 91 18.11 -6.61 5.88
C GLU A 91 18.34 -6.18 4.41
N MET A 92 17.27 -5.78 3.72
CA MET A 92 17.36 -5.28 2.37
C MET A 92 18.25 -4.03 2.28
N MET A 93 18.08 -3.08 3.21
CA MET A 93 18.89 -1.86 3.25
C MET A 93 20.37 -2.18 3.48
N GLU A 94 20.68 -3.09 4.42
CA GLU A 94 22.04 -3.53 4.70
C GLU A 94 22.70 -4.21 3.49
N LYS A 95 21.94 -5.09 2.79
CA LYS A 95 22.41 -5.74 1.54
C LYS A 95 22.71 -4.75 0.42
N GLN A 96 22.04 -3.60 0.42
CA GLN A 96 22.31 -2.48 -0.50
C GLN A 96 23.45 -1.55 -0.04
N GLY A 97 24.14 -1.91 1.06
CA GLY A 97 25.24 -1.13 1.62
C GLY A 97 24.81 0.11 2.42
N TYR A 98 23.52 0.25 2.73
CA TYR A 98 23.05 1.34 3.58
C TYR A 98 23.30 1.02 5.05
N LYS A 99 24.18 1.80 5.68
CA LYS A 99 24.52 1.61 7.09
C LYS A 99 23.41 2.13 7.99
N ILE A 100 22.85 1.26 8.81
CA ILE A 100 21.88 1.58 9.85
C ILE A 100 22.58 1.42 11.20
N PRO A 101 23.08 2.51 11.81
CA PRO A 101 23.88 2.42 13.04
C PRO A 101 23.10 1.85 14.23
N ASP A 102 21.81 2.22 14.33
CA ASP A 102 20.89 1.72 15.36
C ASP A 102 19.48 1.56 14.77
N LYS A 103 19.02 0.32 14.68
CA LYS A 103 17.65 0.00 14.22
C LYS A 103 16.57 0.43 15.21
N ASN A 104 16.89 0.65 16.47
CA ASN A 104 15.93 1.03 17.52
C ASN A 104 15.43 2.47 17.39
N VAL A 105 16.15 3.31 16.62
CA VAL A 105 15.67 4.67 16.31
C VAL A 105 14.37 4.66 15.50
N TYR A 106 14.08 3.57 14.79
CA TYR A 106 12.85 3.43 14.04
C TYR A 106 11.73 2.84 14.89
N LYS A 107 10.55 3.45 14.75
CA LYS A 107 9.29 2.86 15.24
C LYS A 107 8.47 2.42 14.06
N TYR A 108 7.93 1.21 14.13
CA TYR A 108 7.16 0.67 13.01
C TYR A 108 5.78 0.18 13.43
N ARG A 109 4.86 0.17 12.49
CA ARG A 109 3.51 -0.39 12.62
C ARG A 109 3.11 -1.08 11.33
N VAL A 110 2.42 -2.21 11.45
CA VAL A 110 1.72 -2.81 10.31
C VAL A 110 0.41 -2.06 10.13
N ILE A 111 0.21 -1.51 8.94
CA ILE A 111 -0.94 -0.66 8.59
C ILE A 111 -1.89 -1.32 7.58
N GLY A 112 -1.53 -2.49 7.08
CA GLY A 112 -2.32 -3.25 6.11
C GLY A 112 -1.60 -4.51 5.66
N LYS A 113 -2.19 -5.17 4.67
CA LYS A 113 -1.61 -6.34 4.01
C LYS A 113 -1.67 -6.18 2.50
N ASP A 114 -0.66 -6.65 1.82
CA ASP A 114 -0.64 -6.83 0.37
C ASP A 114 -0.88 -8.30 0.09
N ASN A 115 -2.15 -8.67 -0.07
CA ASN A 115 -2.56 -10.05 -0.31
C ASN A 115 -2.43 -10.39 -1.80
N ILE A 116 -1.75 -11.51 -2.06
CA ILE A 116 -1.58 -12.07 -3.39
C ILE A 116 -2.69 -13.10 -3.61
N LYS A 117 -3.38 -12.97 -4.73
CA LYS A 117 -4.39 -13.90 -5.20
C LYS A 117 -3.88 -14.67 -6.41
N VAL A 118 -4.33 -15.90 -6.54
CA VAL A 118 -4.24 -16.63 -7.79
C VAL A 118 -5.49 -16.34 -8.60
N ILE A 119 -5.32 -16.01 -9.87
CA ILE A 119 -6.42 -15.78 -10.78
C ILE A 119 -6.41 -16.82 -11.90
N VAL A 120 -7.61 -17.23 -12.29
CA VAL A 120 -7.87 -18.18 -13.37
C VAL A 120 -8.97 -17.64 -14.28
N HIS A 121 -9.11 -18.18 -15.47
CA HIS A 121 -10.21 -17.79 -16.36
C HIS A 121 -11.57 -17.97 -15.67
N LYS A 122 -12.51 -17.06 -15.89
CA LYS A 122 -13.83 -17.07 -15.24
C LYS A 122 -14.63 -18.36 -15.45
N GLY A 123 -14.39 -19.08 -16.54
CA GLY A 123 -15.00 -20.38 -16.85
C GLY A 123 -14.28 -21.58 -16.25
N ASN A 124 -13.21 -21.39 -15.47
CA ASN A 124 -12.52 -22.47 -14.76
C ASN A 124 -13.38 -22.97 -13.59
N ALA A 125 -13.56 -24.30 -13.51
CA ALA A 125 -14.42 -24.92 -12.50
C ALA A 125 -13.73 -25.08 -11.12
N VAL A 126 -12.40 -24.94 -11.05
CA VAL A 126 -11.63 -25.12 -9.82
C VAL A 126 -11.96 -24.00 -8.82
N LYS A 127 -12.44 -24.38 -7.62
CA LYS A 127 -12.88 -23.44 -6.59
C LYS A 127 -11.85 -23.22 -5.49
N ASN A 128 -10.95 -24.19 -5.29
CA ASN A 128 -9.90 -24.13 -4.29
C ASN A 128 -8.64 -24.83 -4.80
N LEU A 129 -7.49 -24.39 -4.31
CA LEU A 129 -6.18 -25.01 -4.58
C LEU A 129 -5.38 -25.04 -3.29
N SER A 130 -4.86 -26.22 -2.94
CA SER A 130 -3.95 -26.37 -1.81
C SER A 130 -2.59 -25.77 -2.12
N LYS A 131 -1.78 -25.60 -1.09
CA LYS A 131 -0.39 -25.11 -1.23
C LYS A 131 0.43 -26.04 -2.12
N GLU A 132 0.28 -27.35 -1.97
CA GLU A 132 0.96 -28.36 -2.75
C GLU A 132 0.52 -28.32 -4.22
N GLN A 133 -0.79 -28.20 -4.47
CA GLN A 133 -1.31 -28.07 -5.82
C GLN A 133 -0.79 -26.81 -6.51
N LEU A 134 -0.76 -25.67 -5.80
CA LEU A 134 -0.18 -24.44 -6.32
C LEU A 134 1.31 -24.61 -6.64
N LYS A 135 2.08 -25.21 -5.72
CA LYS A 135 3.49 -25.49 -5.93
C LYS A 135 3.70 -26.35 -7.18
N ASP A 136 2.94 -27.43 -7.32
CA ASP A 136 3.04 -28.35 -8.45
C ASP A 136 2.66 -27.70 -9.79
N ILE A 137 1.63 -26.86 -9.80
CA ILE A 137 1.23 -26.09 -10.99
C ILE A 137 2.33 -25.13 -11.39
N PHE A 138 2.75 -24.25 -10.48
CA PHE A 138 3.68 -23.19 -10.80
C PHE A 138 5.11 -23.69 -11.03
N SER A 139 5.50 -24.86 -10.50
CA SER A 139 6.75 -25.54 -10.84
C SER A 139 6.68 -26.37 -12.14
N GLY A 140 5.47 -26.56 -12.70
CA GLY A 140 5.26 -27.34 -13.93
C GLY A 140 5.19 -28.85 -13.74
N LYS A 141 5.06 -29.33 -12.51
CA LYS A 141 4.84 -30.76 -12.20
C LYS A 141 3.43 -31.21 -12.60
N LYS A 142 2.43 -30.35 -12.38
CA LYS A 142 1.06 -30.52 -12.89
C LYS A 142 0.81 -29.57 -14.04
N THR A 143 0.47 -30.15 -15.19
CA THR A 143 0.31 -29.39 -16.44
C THR A 143 -1.09 -29.50 -17.03
N ASN A 144 -2.01 -30.18 -16.34
CA ASN A 144 -3.39 -30.35 -16.77
C ASN A 144 -4.35 -30.01 -15.60
N TRP A 145 -5.40 -29.25 -15.89
CA TRP A 145 -6.40 -28.90 -14.88
C TRP A 145 -7.14 -30.08 -14.27
N LYS A 146 -7.28 -31.21 -15.01
CA LYS A 146 -7.90 -32.42 -14.46
C LYS A 146 -7.15 -32.98 -13.23
N ASP A 147 -5.85 -32.75 -13.12
CA ASP A 147 -5.02 -33.21 -12.00
C ASP A 147 -5.31 -32.49 -10.68
N VAL A 148 -6.12 -31.41 -10.76
CA VAL A 148 -6.55 -30.60 -9.61
C VAL A 148 -8.07 -30.40 -9.57
N GLY A 149 -8.84 -31.29 -10.22
CA GLY A 149 -10.30 -31.28 -10.21
C GLY A 149 -10.97 -30.37 -11.23
N GLY A 150 -10.22 -29.88 -12.20
CA GLY A 150 -10.73 -29.11 -13.33
C GLY A 150 -11.07 -29.95 -14.55
N LYS A 151 -11.33 -29.28 -15.68
CA LYS A 151 -11.55 -29.94 -16.97
C LYS A 151 -10.25 -30.51 -17.53
N ASP A 152 -10.34 -31.50 -18.43
CA ASP A 152 -9.20 -32.00 -19.20
C ASP A 152 -8.73 -30.90 -20.18
N MET A 153 -7.78 -30.10 -19.72
CA MET A 153 -7.27 -28.93 -20.44
C MET A 153 -5.88 -28.56 -19.90
N PRO A 154 -4.92 -28.22 -20.77
CA PRO A 154 -3.60 -27.80 -20.35
C PRO A 154 -3.62 -26.57 -19.44
N ILE A 155 -2.74 -26.56 -18.44
CA ILE A 155 -2.48 -25.38 -17.59
C ILE A 155 -1.44 -24.51 -18.30
N VAL A 156 -1.74 -23.20 -18.40
CA VAL A 156 -0.84 -22.17 -18.91
C VAL A 156 -0.47 -21.22 -17.77
N VAL A 157 0.73 -21.36 -17.24
CA VAL A 157 1.25 -20.45 -16.21
C VAL A 157 1.62 -19.11 -16.84
N VAL A 158 1.00 -18.03 -16.38
CA VAL A 158 1.29 -16.64 -16.83
C VAL A 158 2.23 -15.99 -15.82
N TYR A 159 3.43 -15.61 -16.26
CA TYR A 159 4.48 -15.04 -15.42
C TYR A 159 4.68 -13.56 -15.69
N GLY A 160 4.61 -12.73 -14.64
CA GLY A 160 4.89 -11.30 -14.73
C GLY A 160 6.34 -10.97 -14.43
N ASN A 161 7.08 -10.49 -15.42
CA ASN A 161 8.50 -10.18 -15.25
C ASN A 161 8.77 -8.85 -14.53
N LYS A 162 7.78 -7.94 -14.44
CA LYS A 162 7.88 -6.65 -13.72
C LYS A 162 7.13 -6.62 -12.38
N ILE A 163 6.86 -7.79 -11.79
CA ILE A 163 6.29 -7.91 -10.43
C ILE A 163 7.20 -8.74 -9.51
N PRO A 164 8.50 -8.43 -9.41
CA PRO A 164 9.46 -9.27 -8.70
C PRO A 164 9.10 -9.47 -7.22
N GLY A 165 8.53 -8.45 -6.57
CA GLY A 165 8.09 -8.52 -5.17
C GLY A 165 6.97 -9.54 -4.96
N THR A 166 5.98 -9.59 -5.83
CA THR A 166 4.88 -10.58 -5.80
C THR A 166 5.42 -11.99 -6.05
N ASN A 167 6.24 -12.15 -7.08
CA ASN A 167 6.86 -13.43 -7.41
C ASN A 167 7.71 -13.97 -6.25
N SER A 168 8.55 -13.13 -5.64
CA SER A 168 9.40 -13.51 -4.51
C SER A 168 8.61 -13.97 -3.29
N VAL A 169 7.53 -13.25 -2.93
CA VAL A 169 6.64 -13.65 -1.83
C VAL A 169 5.99 -15.00 -2.12
N PHE A 170 5.49 -15.20 -3.35
CA PHE A 170 4.85 -16.47 -3.74
C PHE A 170 5.86 -17.62 -3.74
N ILE A 171 7.06 -17.42 -4.28
CA ILE A 171 8.14 -18.41 -4.24
C ILE A 171 8.47 -18.81 -2.80
N LYS A 172 8.63 -17.84 -1.90
CA LYS A 172 8.96 -18.08 -0.49
C LYS A 172 7.84 -18.79 0.25
N GLN A 173 6.60 -18.31 0.12
CA GLN A 173 5.48 -18.76 0.95
C GLN A 173 4.77 -20.00 0.41
N VAL A 174 4.71 -20.17 -0.91
CA VAL A 174 3.97 -21.26 -1.56
C VAL A 174 4.92 -22.31 -2.11
N MET A 175 5.92 -21.89 -2.87
CA MET A 175 6.77 -22.82 -3.61
C MET A 175 7.94 -23.38 -2.78
N GLY A 176 8.15 -22.89 -1.55
CA GLY A 176 9.24 -23.35 -0.68
C GLY A 176 10.64 -23.04 -1.26
N GLY A 177 10.77 -21.98 -2.03
CA GLY A 177 12.01 -21.55 -2.68
C GLY A 177 12.23 -22.13 -4.08
N GLU A 178 11.40 -23.08 -4.54
CA GLU A 178 11.49 -23.58 -5.92
C GLU A 178 11.13 -22.48 -6.93
N PRO A 179 11.83 -22.38 -8.08
CA PRO A 179 11.50 -21.39 -9.10
C PRO A 179 10.21 -21.78 -9.86
N PHE A 180 9.63 -20.81 -10.54
CA PHE A 180 8.59 -21.05 -11.53
C PHE A 180 9.11 -21.94 -12.66
N THR A 181 8.20 -22.71 -13.28
CA THR A 181 8.51 -23.44 -14.50
C THR A 181 9.04 -22.50 -15.59
N LYS A 182 9.95 -23.00 -16.41
CA LYS A 182 10.43 -22.27 -17.60
C LYS A 182 9.41 -22.20 -18.74
N LYS A 183 8.39 -23.08 -18.70
CA LYS A 183 7.29 -23.12 -19.69
C LYS A 183 6.17 -22.17 -19.23
N VAL A 184 6.38 -20.88 -19.37
CA VAL A 184 5.41 -19.83 -19.00
C VAL A 184 5.01 -19.01 -20.21
N GLN A 185 3.80 -18.47 -20.16
CA GLN A 185 3.43 -17.33 -21.00
C GLN A 185 3.91 -16.06 -20.27
N GLU A 186 4.89 -15.37 -20.84
CA GLU A 186 5.40 -14.15 -20.25
C GLU A 186 4.41 -12.99 -20.38
N SER A 187 4.41 -12.15 -19.37
CA SER A 187 3.64 -10.92 -19.27
C SER A 187 4.46 -9.89 -18.48
N THR A 188 4.11 -8.62 -18.54
CA THR A 188 4.90 -7.59 -17.85
C THR A 188 4.43 -7.37 -16.41
N ASN A 189 3.15 -7.11 -16.20
CA ASN A 189 2.59 -6.68 -14.91
C ASN A 189 1.25 -7.35 -14.60
N ALA A 190 0.71 -7.10 -13.42
CA ALA A 190 -0.54 -7.72 -12.96
C ALA A 190 -1.76 -7.44 -13.87
N ALA A 191 -1.83 -6.27 -14.48
CA ALA A 191 -2.94 -5.92 -15.37
C ALA A 191 -2.88 -6.74 -16.68
N GLU A 192 -1.68 -6.95 -17.22
CA GLU A 192 -1.50 -7.79 -18.41
C GLU A 192 -1.70 -9.27 -18.09
N ILE A 193 -1.19 -9.77 -16.93
CA ILE A 193 -1.52 -11.13 -16.47
C ILE A 193 -3.02 -11.34 -16.46
N LYS A 194 -3.78 -10.39 -15.88
CA LYS A 194 -5.24 -10.47 -15.83
C LYS A 194 -5.87 -10.55 -17.23
N LYS A 195 -5.41 -9.74 -18.20
CA LYS A 195 -5.90 -9.78 -19.59
C LYS A 195 -5.65 -11.15 -20.23
N VAL A 196 -4.44 -11.70 -20.06
CA VAL A 196 -4.10 -13.03 -20.59
C VAL A 196 -4.97 -14.10 -19.95
N VAL A 197 -5.14 -14.07 -18.64
CA VAL A 197 -5.98 -15.05 -17.91
C VAL A 197 -7.46 -14.93 -18.31
N ALA A 198 -7.98 -13.73 -18.51
CA ALA A 198 -9.35 -13.51 -18.93
C ALA A 198 -9.61 -14.03 -20.38
N ALA A 199 -8.59 -14.04 -21.23
CA ALA A 199 -8.69 -14.46 -22.63
C ALA A 199 -8.39 -15.97 -22.83
N ASN A 200 -7.69 -16.63 -21.88
CA ASN A 200 -7.22 -18.02 -22.05
C ASN A 200 -7.87 -18.93 -21.00
N PRO A 201 -8.76 -19.87 -21.38
CA PRO A 201 -9.42 -20.80 -20.46
C PRO A 201 -8.47 -21.66 -19.62
N GLY A 202 -7.27 -21.97 -20.12
CA GLY A 202 -6.25 -22.77 -19.41
C GLY A 202 -5.32 -21.95 -18.51
N ALA A 203 -5.40 -20.63 -18.53
CA ALA A 203 -4.43 -19.78 -17.85
C ALA A 203 -4.62 -19.67 -16.33
N ILE A 204 -3.48 -19.52 -15.64
CA ILE A 204 -3.36 -19.22 -14.21
C ILE A 204 -2.27 -18.18 -14.02
N GLY A 205 -2.49 -17.21 -13.13
CA GLY A 205 -1.51 -16.18 -12.84
C GLY A 205 -1.67 -15.59 -11.45
N LEU A 206 -0.75 -14.67 -11.08
CA LEU A 206 -0.76 -13.97 -9.80
C LEU A 206 -1.34 -12.56 -9.98
N SER A 207 -2.09 -12.11 -8.99
CA SER A 207 -2.67 -10.77 -8.95
C SER A 207 -2.65 -10.22 -7.52
N PRO A 208 -2.51 -8.91 -7.31
CA PRO A 208 -2.90 -8.31 -6.04
C PRO A 208 -4.41 -8.52 -5.82
N ALA A 209 -4.85 -8.54 -4.56
CA ALA A 209 -6.27 -8.73 -4.24
C ALA A 209 -7.16 -7.66 -4.91
N SER A 210 -6.68 -6.42 -4.99
CA SER A 210 -7.35 -5.30 -5.67
C SER A 210 -7.52 -5.48 -7.19
N GLY A 211 -6.77 -6.39 -7.80
CA GLY A 211 -6.83 -6.68 -9.23
C GLY A 211 -7.89 -7.71 -9.63
N VAL A 212 -8.55 -8.35 -8.67
CA VAL A 212 -9.58 -9.36 -8.93
C VAL A 212 -10.92 -8.69 -9.18
N ASP A 213 -11.52 -8.94 -10.34
CA ASP A 213 -12.84 -8.43 -10.74
C ASP A 213 -13.65 -9.50 -11.49
N ALA A 214 -14.82 -9.14 -12.02
CA ALA A 214 -15.72 -10.05 -12.71
C ALA A 214 -15.16 -10.66 -14.02
N THR A 215 -14.01 -10.22 -14.52
CA THR A 215 -13.38 -10.74 -15.74
C THR A 215 -12.61 -12.04 -15.50
N VAL A 216 -12.23 -12.32 -14.27
CA VAL A 216 -11.48 -13.51 -13.84
C VAL A 216 -12.13 -14.15 -12.63
N SER A 217 -11.78 -15.40 -12.34
CA SER A 217 -12.09 -16.09 -11.08
C SER A 217 -10.83 -16.17 -10.20
N SER A 218 -11.03 -16.16 -8.88
CA SER A 218 -9.97 -16.42 -7.91
C SER A 218 -10.38 -17.61 -7.06
N PRO A 219 -9.77 -18.78 -7.23
CA PRO A 219 -10.03 -19.90 -6.35
C PRO A 219 -9.56 -19.58 -4.91
N GLU A 220 -10.16 -20.23 -3.93
CA GLU A 220 -9.66 -20.17 -2.55
C GLU A 220 -8.27 -20.81 -2.49
N ILE A 221 -7.35 -20.10 -1.87
CA ILE A 221 -5.96 -20.54 -1.65
C ILE A 221 -5.56 -20.23 -0.20
N PRO A 222 -4.55 -20.91 0.37
CA PRO A 222 -3.93 -20.46 1.62
C PRO A 222 -3.53 -18.98 1.53
N GLU A 223 -3.60 -18.29 2.65
CA GLU A 223 -3.25 -16.84 2.70
C GLU A 223 -1.79 -16.65 2.25
N VAL A 224 -1.61 -15.86 1.21
CA VAL A 224 -0.31 -15.48 0.64
C VAL A 224 -0.23 -13.97 0.59
N GLY A 225 0.83 -13.42 1.16
CA GLY A 225 0.98 -11.96 1.15
C GLY A 225 2.06 -11.49 2.12
N ARG A 226 2.14 -10.19 2.24
CA ARG A 226 3.11 -9.50 3.08
C ARG A 226 2.47 -8.34 3.80
N PRO A 227 2.98 -7.98 5.01
CA PRO A 227 2.49 -6.81 5.70
C PRO A 227 2.89 -5.54 4.94
N ILE A 228 2.04 -4.53 5.06
CA ILE A 228 2.41 -3.16 4.71
C ILE A 228 2.88 -2.51 6.01
N THR A 229 4.17 -2.23 6.08
CA THR A 229 4.81 -1.63 7.26
C THR A 229 5.00 -0.13 7.03
N LEU A 230 4.63 0.65 8.05
CA LEU A 230 4.96 2.07 8.16
C LEU A 230 6.06 2.24 9.19
N ILE A 231 7.07 3.04 8.87
CA ILE A 231 8.20 3.37 9.73
C ILE A 231 8.25 4.89 9.96
N THR A 232 8.54 5.29 11.20
CA THR A 232 8.91 6.66 11.57
C THR A 232 10.30 6.65 12.21
N LYS A 233 11.03 7.75 12.10
CA LYS A 233 12.28 7.97 12.84
C LYS A 233 11.94 8.60 14.18
N GLY A 234 12.14 7.85 15.25
CA GLY A 234 11.63 8.20 16.58
C GLY A 234 10.13 7.97 16.74
N ALA A 235 9.56 8.52 17.80
CA ALA A 235 8.12 8.47 18.04
C ALA A 235 7.35 9.15 16.92
N PRO A 236 6.20 8.60 16.46
CA PRO A 236 5.36 9.25 15.47
C PRO A 236 4.92 10.63 15.96
N SER A 237 4.95 11.64 15.09
CA SER A 237 4.42 12.97 15.39
C SER A 237 2.90 12.93 15.62
N PRO A 238 2.29 13.94 16.27
CA PRO A 238 0.84 13.97 16.51
C PRO A 238 0.00 13.79 15.23
N LYS A 239 0.43 14.38 14.11
CA LYS A 239 -0.25 14.23 12.81
C LYS A 239 -0.16 12.79 12.28
N VAL A 240 1.00 12.15 12.40
CA VAL A 240 1.18 10.73 11.99
C VAL A 240 0.39 9.81 12.92
N LEU A 241 0.31 10.11 14.22
CA LEU A 241 -0.54 9.35 15.14
C LEU A 241 -2.02 9.43 14.73
N LYS A 242 -2.55 10.62 14.40
CA LYS A 242 -3.91 10.78 13.89
C LYS A 242 -4.17 9.92 12.66
N MET A 243 -3.20 9.85 11.73
CA MET A 243 -3.30 8.99 10.54
C MET A 243 -3.33 7.50 10.91
N LEU A 244 -2.45 7.07 11.81
CA LEU A 244 -2.41 5.68 12.28
C LEU A 244 -3.69 5.29 13.02
N ASP A 245 -4.24 6.19 13.84
CA ASP A 245 -5.51 5.97 14.56
C ASP A 245 -6.68 5.90 13.58
N PHE A 246 -6.71 6.79 12.58
CA PHE A 246 -7.70 6.71 11.51
C PHE A 246 -7.62 5.37 10.76
N ILE A 247 -6.42 4.91 10.37
CA ILE A 247 -6.24 3.62 9.70
C ILE A 247 -6.76 2.48 10.55
N ARG A 248 -6.48 2.46 11.86
CA ARG A 248 -6.92 1.39 12.77
C ARG A 248 -8.41 1.43 13.12
N GLY A 249 -8.99 2.60 13.09
CA GLY A 249 -10.38 2.84 13.47
C GLY A 249 -11.29 3.03 12.25
N GLU A 250 -11.69 4.27 12.03
CA GLU A 250 -12.66 4.63 11.00
C GLU A 250 -12.25 4.23 9.57
N GLY A 251 -10.94 4.20 9.30
CA GLY A 251 -10.37 3.84 8.01
C GLY A 251 -10.64 2.40 7.59
N GLN A 252 -10.88 1.47 8.54
CA GLN A 252 -11.08 0.05 8.25
C GLN A 252 -12.25 -0.21 7.28
N LYS A 253 -13.32 0.58 7.37
CA LYS A 253 -14.47 0.47 6.45
C LYS A 253 -14.13 0.75 4.97
N TYR A 254 -13.00 1.43 4.72
CA TYR A 254 -12.49 1.70 3.37
C TYR A 254 -11.47 0.65 2.92
N LEU A 255 -10.72 0.06 3.87
CA LEU A 255 -9.70 -0.95 3.59
C LEU A 255 -10.29 -2.34 3.29
N ALA A 256 -11.43 -2.67 3.90
CA ALA A 256 -12.11 -3.95 3.74
C ALA A 256 -12.82 -4.14 2.36
N LYS A 257 -12.81 -3.11 1.51
CA LYS A 257 -13.47 -3.14 0.18
C LYS A 257 -12.44 -3.49 -0.92
#